data_694b43e80298976d096fcd83c15ab4f1
#
_entry.id   694b43e80298976d096fcd83c15ab4f1
#
_cell.length_a   1.000
_cell.length_b   1.000
_cell.length_c   1.000
_cell.angle_alpha   90.00
_cell.angle_beta   90.00
_cell.angle_gamma   90.00
#
_symmetry.space_group_name_H-M   'P 1'
#
loop_
_entity.id
_entity.type
_entity.pdbx_description
1 polymer ?
#
loop_
_entity_poly.entity_id
_entity_poly.type
_entity_poly.pdbx_seq_one_letter_code
_entity_poly.pdbx_strand_id
1 'polypeptide(L)'
;PFCNLLHFNRDRAALAAARGLKASSIRDPKVLIVAPMSGHHATLLRGTVEAFLPDSEVYVTDWIDARHVPVLEGRFDLEDYVAYVREMITALGEDVHVVAVCQPGPPTLAAIALMAEDADPARPASMTFMGSPIDARKSPTVPNKLAEERPFEWFRDNLIYTVPAMYPGTMRRVYPGFLQLTGFINMNYDRHVDAHWNFFNRMIDGDGDSTDKHRAFYDEYLSVM
;
A
#
# COMPACT_ATOMS: atom_id res chain seq x y z
N PRO A 1 -13.74 8.50 -2.44
CA PRO A 1 -14.06 8.19 -1.04
C PRO A 1 -13.22 7.03 -0.47
N PHE A 2 -12.61 6.18 -1.34
CA PHE A 2 -11.88 4.99 -0.91
C PHE A 2 -10.37 5.18 -0.80
N CYS A 3 -9.80 6.24 -1.36
CA CYS A 3 -8.38 6.50 -1.32
C CYS A 3 -8.10 8.00 -1.37
N ASN A 4 -7.10 8.45 -0.63
CA ASN A 4 -6.50 9.77 -0.75
C ASN A 4 -5.17 9.67 -1.50
N LEU A 5 -4.74 10.77 -2.07
CA LEU A 5 -3.39 10.93 -2.59
C LEU A 5 -2.61 11.84 -1.64
N LEU A 6 -1.64 11.28 -0.92
CA LEU A 6 -0.78 12.03 -0.01
C LEU A 6 0.41 12.59 -0.77
N HIS A 7 0.77 13.84 -0.50
CA HIS A 7 2.01 14.46 -0.96
C HIS A 7 2.92 14.74 0.23
N PHE A 8 4.13 14.24 0.18
CA PHE A 8 5.15 14.49 1.20
C PHE A 8 5.89 15.78 0.86
N ASN A 9 5.45 16.87 1.47
CA ASN A 9 6.05 18.18 1.28
C ASN A 9 7.47 18.23 1.82
N ARG A 10 8.42 18.66 0.98
CA ARG A 10 9.81 18.89 1.39
C ARG A 10 10.06 20.37 1.64
N ASP A 11 10.92 20.67 2.59
CA ASP A 11 11.43 22.02 2.72
C ASP A 11 12.38 22.32 1.55
N ARG A 12 11.82 22.97 0.51
CA ARG A 12 12.55 23.32 -0.72
C ARG A 12 13.69 24.29 -0.48
N ALA A 13 13.60 25.13 0.56
CA ALA A 13 14.67 26.07 0.89
C ALA A 13 15.87 25.33 1.52
N ALA A 14 15.60 24.45 2.49
CA ALA A 14 16.62 23.61 3.09
C ALA A 14 17.28 22.67 2.06
N LEU A 15 16.45 22.04 1.20
CA LEU A 15 16.94 21.17 0.14
C LEU A 15 17.83 21.90 -0.87
N ALA A 16 17.42 23.10 -1.28
CA ALA A 16 18.21 23.94 -2.19
C ALA A 16 19.55 24.35 -1.58
N ALA A 17 19.53 24.75 -0.31
CA ALA A 17 20.76 25.09 0.42
C ALA A 17 21.71 23.89 0.50
N ALA A 18 21.20 22.69 0.82
CA ALA A 18 22.00 21.47 0.89
C ALA A 18 22.63 21.08 -0.47
N ARG A 19 21.95 21.41 -1.60
CA ARG A 19 22.40 21.11 -2.96
C ARG A 19 23.19 22.26 -3.62
N GLY A 20 23.35 23.40 -2.95
CA GLY A 20 23.97 24.60 -3.51
C GLY A 20 23.19 25.22 -4.67
N LEU A 21 21.87 25.08 -4.69
CA LEU A 21 20.94 25.51 -5.73
C LEU A 21 19.98 26.61 -5.25
N LYS A 22 19.26 27.24 -6.16
CA LYS A 22 18.10 28.07 -5.81
C LYS A 22 16.86 27.17 -5.68
N ALA A 23 15.98 27.46 -4.70
CA ALA A 23 14.73 26.69 -4.52
C ALA A 23 13.87 26.62 -5.79
N SER A 24 13.86 27.67 -6.61
CA SER A 24 13.13 27.74 -7.88
C SER A 24 13.72 26.86 -8.99
N SER A 25 14.96 26.39 -8.86
CA SER A 25 15.63 25.54 -9.87
C SER A 25 15.52 24.05 -9.58
N ILE A 26 14.96 23.65 -8.44
CA ILE A 26 14.71 22.24 -8.14
C ILE A 26 13.62 21.70 -9.08
N ARG A 27 13.95 20.64 -9.80
CA ARG A 27 13.08 19.93 -10.75
C ARG A 27 13.24 18.42 -10.55
N ASP A 28 12.84 17.96 -9.35
CA ASP A 28 12.92 16.56 -9.05
C ASP A 28 11.74 15.79 -9.68
N PRO A 29 11.95 14.52 -10.08
CA PRO A 29 10.90 13.70 -10.67
C PRO A 29 9.75 13.45 -9.66
N LYS A 30 8.53 13.32 -10.17
CA LYS A 30 7.38 12.90 -9.37
C LYS A 30 7.37 11.39 -9.26
N VAL A 31 7.28 10.86 -8.05
CA VAL A 31 7.17 9.42 -7.78
C VAL A 31 5.84 9.16 -7.10
N LEU A 32 4.98 8.39 -7.76
CA LEU A 32 3.74 7.86 -7.18
C LEU A 32 4.01 6.46 -6.66
N ILE A 33 3.95 6.28 -5.35
CA ILE A 33 4.03 4.98 -4.70
C ILE A 33 2.61 4.47 -4.48
N VAL A 34 2.27 3.36 -5.15
CA VAL A 34 0.98 2.69 -4.95
C VAL A 34 1.13 1.68 -3.82
N ALA A 35 0.53 2.01 -2.69
CA ALA A 35 0.59 1.22 -1.47
C ALA A 35 -0.34 0.00 -1.54
N PRO A 36 -0.01 -1.11 -0.86
CA PRO A 36 -0.95 -2.21 -0.66
C PRO A 36 -2.19 -1.73 0.11
N MET A 37 -3.34 -2.33 -0.19
CA MET A 37 -4.57 -2.13 0.60
C MET A 37 -4.50 -2.87 1.95
N SER A 38 -3.67 -3.90 2.01
CA SER A 38 -3.42 -4.69 3.20
C SER A 38 -2.37 -4.01 4.07
N GLY A 39 -2.75 -3.61 5.28
CA GLY A 39 -1.92 -2.83 6.17
C GLY A 39 -1.89 -1.33 5.84
N HIS A 40 -1.30 -0.54 6.70
CA HIS A 40 -1.24 0.90 6.55
C HIS A 40 -0.01 1.31 5.73
N HIS A 41 -0.16 2.28 4.83
CA HIS A 41 0.96 2.77 3.99
C HIS A 41 2.17 3.21 4.81
N ALA A 42 1.95 3.91 5.94
CA ALA A 42 3.03 4.37 6.81
C ALA A 42 3.79 3.22 7.49
N THR A 43 3.10 2.12 7.81
CA THR A 43 3.72 0.93 8.40
C THR A 43 4.67 0.26 7.42
N LEU A 44 4.19 0.03 6.19
CA LEU A 44 4.89 -0.78 5.20
C LEU A 44 5.88 0.01 4.35
N LEU A 45 5.62 1.29 4.09
CA LEU A 45 6.33 2.08 3.08
C LEU A 45 7.13 3.26 3.65
N ARG A 46 7.16 3.46 4.97
CA ARG A 46 7.91 4.57 5.58
C ARG A 46 9.34 4.66 5.05
N GLY A 47 10.11 3.58 5.16
CA GLY A 47 11.49 3.55 4.67
C GLY A 47 11.61 3.73 3.15
N THR A 48 10.61 3.29 2.37
CA THR A 48 10.56 3.52 0.92
C THR A 48 10.35 5.00 0.61
N VAL A 49 9.40 5.65 1.29
CA VAL A 49 9.17 7.10 1.16
C VAL A 49 10.42 7.89 1.54
N GLU A 50 11.02 7.58 2.71
CA GLU A 50 12.24 8.23 3.19
C GLU A 50 13.41 8.09 2.21
N ALA A 51 13.52 6.94 1.53
CA ALA A 51 14.56 6.70 0.54
C ALA A 51 14.39 7.53 -0.75
N PHE A 52 13.14 7.81 -1.16
CA PHE A 52 12.86 8.62 -2.36
C PHE A 52 12.86 10.13 -2.09
N LEU A 53 12.50 10.56 -0.87
CA LEU A 53 12.34 11.98 -0.54
C LEU A 53 13.54 12.87 -0.83
N PRO A 54 14.81 12.42 -0.67
CA PRO A 54 15.96 13.28 -0.98
C PRO A 54 16.00 13.79 -2.41
N ASP A 55 15.52 12.97 -3.38
CA ASP A 55 15.70 13.24 -4.80
C ASP A 55 14.39 13.26 -5.63
N SER A 56 13.23 13.13 -4.97
CA SER A 56 11.93 13.02 -5.65
C SER A 56 10.81 13.77 -4.92
N GLU A 57 9.83 14.26 -5.69
CA GLU A 57 8.52 14.67 -5.15
C GLU A 57 7.68 13.41 -4.95
N VAL A 58 7.46 13.01 -3.69
CA VAL A 58 6.86 11.71 -3.37
C VAL A 58 5.37 11.85 -3.07
N TYR A 59 4.60 11.03 -3.76
CA TYR A 59 3.16 10.85 -3.57
C TYR A 59 2.86 9.40 -3.22
N VAL A 60 1.89 9.17 -2.33
CA VAL A 60 1.51 7.82 -1.88
C VAL A 60 0.00 7.69 -1.86
N THR A 61 -0.51 6.55 -2.31
CA THR A 61 -1.92 6.20 -2.13
C THR A 61 -2.19 5.88 -0.66
N ASP A 62 -3.21 6.53 -0.10
CA ASP A 62 -3.68 6.32 1.27
C ASP A 62 -5.09 5.71 1.22
N TRP A 63 -5.15 4.39 1.25
CA TRP A 63 -6.39 3.63 1.19
C TRP A 63 -7.18 3.80 2.48
N ILE A 64 -8.41 4.27 2.35
CA ILE A 64 -9.30 4.46 3.47
C ILE A 64 -9.84 3.11 3.94
N ASP A 65 -9.76 2.86 5.23
CA ASP A 65 -10.36 1.68 5.84
C ASP A 65 -11.87 1.61 5.49
N ALA A 66 -12.28 0.52 4.88
CA ALA A 66 -13.63 0.33 4.37
C ALA A 66 -14.72 0.46 5.45
N ARG A 67 -14.39 0.24 6.74
CA ARG A 67 -15.34 0.45 7.84
C ARG A 67 -15.77 1.92 8.00
N HIS A 68 -14.95 2.85 7.49
CA HIS A 68 -15.23 4.30 7.55
C HIS A 68 -15.91 4.85 6.30
N VAL A 69 -16.05 4.05 5.24
CA VAL A 69 -16.67 4.49 3.97
C VAL A 69 -18.13 4.07 3.94
N PRO A 70 -19.11 5.00 4.04
CA PRO A 70 -20.53 4.68 4.00
C PRO A 70 -20.92 3.88 2.73
N VAL A 71 -21.90 2.99 2.85
CA VAL A 71 -22.38 2.18 1.70
C VAL A 71 -22.94 3.07 0.58
N LEU A 72 -23.46 4.25 0.91
CA LEU A 72 -23.97 5.22 -0.06
C LEU A 72 -22.88 5.78 -1.00
N GLU A 73 -21.62 5.71 -0.62
CA GLU A 73 -20.48 6.06 -1.50
C GLU A 73 -20.27 5.05 -2.66
N GLY A 74 -21.08 4.03 -2.72
CA GLY A 74 -21.01 2.99 -3.75
C GLY A 74 -20.17 1.78 -3.35
N ARG A 75 -19.96 0.89 -4.32
CA ARG A 75 -19.08 -0.27 -4.20
C ARG A 75 -17.62 0.12 -4.47
N PHE A 76 -16.72 -0.79 -4.20
CA PHE A 76 -15.32 -0.73 -4.61
C PHE A 76 -14.87 -2.13 -5.02
N ASP A 77 -14.44 -2.27 -6.25
CA ASP A 77 -13.93 -3.53 -6.81
C ASP A 77 -12.59 -3.32 -7.57
N LEU A 78 -12.12 -4.33 -8.29
CA LEU A 78 -10.86 -4.25 -9.01
C LEU A 78 -10.87 -3.18 -10.11
N GLU A 79 -11.99 -2.99 -10.79
CA GLU A 79 -12.13 -1.98 -11.84
C GLU A 79 -12.06 -0.57 -11.24
N ASP A 80 -12.69 -0.37 -10.08
CA ASP A 80 -12.58 0.88 -9.34
C ASP A 80 -11.13 1.15 -8.89
N TYR A 81 -10.42 0.11 -8.43
CA TYR A 81 -8.99 0.23 -8.09
C TYR A 81 -8.16 0.71 -9.29
N VAL A 82 -8.35 0.10 -10.44
CA VAL A 82 -7.67 0.48 -11.69
C VAL A 82 -7.98 1.93 -12.05
N ALA A 83 -9.27 2.34 -11.94
CA ALA A 83 -9.71 3.72 -12.20
C ALA A 83 -9.02 4.73 -11.25
N TYR A 84 -8.98 4.44 -9.95
CA TYR A 84 -8.30 5.29 -8.97
C TYR A 84 -6.81 5.50 -9.30
N VAL A 85 -6.11 4.44 -9.68
CA VAL A 85 -4.69 4.54 -10.08
C VAL A 85 -4.53 5.41 -11.32
N ARG A 86 -5.39 5.24 -12.34
CA ARG A 86 -5.40 6.10 -13.54
C ARG A 86 -5.65 7.56 -13.19
N GLU A 87 -6.68 7.83 -12.37
CA GLU A 87 -7.01 9.21 -11.94
C GLU A 87 -5.86 9.87 -11.19
N MET A 88 -5.18 9.15 -10.30
CA MET A 88 -4.04 9.68 -9.56
C MET A 88 -2.86 9.99 -10.47
N ILE A 89 -2.53 9.09 -11.43
CA ILE A 89 -1.49 9.35 -12.41
C ILE A 89 -1.84 10.59 -13.25
N THR A 90 -3.07 10.66 -13.76
CA THR A 90 -3.55 11.80 -14.54
C THR A 90 -3.53 13.11 -13.76
N ALA A 91 -3.93 13.09 -12.48
CA ALA A 91 -3.90 14.27 -11.60
C ALA A 91 -2.48 14.80 -11.35
N LEU A 92 -1.48 13.92 -11.35
CA LEU A 92 -0.06 14.30 -11.23
C LEU A 92 0.51 14.85 -12.53
N GLY A 93 -0.10 14.53 -13.68
CA GLY A 93 0.29 15.01 -15.00
C GLY A 93 1.50 14.29 -15.59
N GLU A 94 2.26 14.98 -16.43
CA GLU A 94 3.40 14.41 -17.15
C GLU A 94 4.60 14.08 -16.23
N ASP A 95 5.48 13.21 -16.71
CA ASP A 95 6.74 12.81 -16.07
C ASP A 95 6.58 12.18 -14.67
N VAL A 96 5.52 11.40 -14.49
CA VAL A 96 5.31 10.61 -13.28
C VAL A 96 6.00 9.26 -13.38
N HIS A 97 6.74 8.88 -12.34
CA HIS A 97 7.30 7.54 -12.17
C HIS A 97 6.42 6.78 -11.17
N VAL A 98 5.93 5.60 -11.54
CA VAL A 98 5.05 4.80 -10.69
C VAL A 98 5.82 3.65 -10.06
N VAL A 99 5.67 3.50 -8.75
CA VAL A 99 6.24 2.38 -7.96
C VAL A 99 5.11 1.64 -7.29
N ALA A 100 4.85 0.40 -7.71
CA ALA A 100 3.85 -0.47 -7.07
C ALA A 100 4.54 -1.49 -6.17
N VAL A 101 4.20 -1.48 -4.89
CA VAL A 101 4.85 -2.33 -3.89
C VAL A 101 3.92 -3.48 -3.51
N CYS A 102 4.30 -4.72 -3.85
CA CYS A 102 3.58 -5.96 -3.52
C CYS A 102 2.21 -6.07 -4.22
N GLN A 103 1.12 -6.15 -3.47
CA GLN A 103 -0.27 -6.38 -3.92
C GLN A 103 -0.75 -5.47 -5.05
N PRO A 104 -0.47 -4.15 -5.10
CA PRO A 104 -0.97 -3.26 -6.14
C PRO A 104 -0.34 -3.45 -7.52
N GLY A 105 0.63 -4.35 -7.68
CA GLY A 105 1.28 -4.58 -8.98
C GLY A 105 0.31 -4.88 -10.11
N PRO A 106 -0.54 -5.92 -10.03
CA PRO A 106 -1.49 -6.27 -11.08
C PRO A 106 -2.46 -5.14 -11.46
N PRO A 107 -3.18 -4.48 -10.52
CA PRO A 107 -4.07 -3.38 -10.88
C PRO A 107 -3.33 -2.14 -11.43
N THR A 108 -2.12 -1.86 -10.93
CA THR A 108 -1.28 -0.78 -11.48
C THR A 108 -0.84 -1.09 -12.90
N LEU A 109 -0.43 -2.33 -13.18
CA LEU A 109 -0.09 -2.76 -14.53
C LEU A 109 -1.29 -2.63 -15.48
N ALA A 110 -2.48 -3.04 -15.03
CA ALA A 110 -3.71 -2.92 -15.80
C ALA A 110 -4.03 -1.43 -16.11
N ALA A 111 -3.94 -0.55 -15.11
CA ALA A 111 -4.16 0.88 -15.28
C ALA A 111 -3.22 1.48 -16.34
N ILE A 112 -1.93 1.19 -16.25
CA ILE A 112 -0.93 1.71 -17.18
C ILE A 112 -1.10 1.11 -18.59
N ALA A 113 -1.46 -0.17 -18.69
CA ALA A 113 -1.73 -0.82 -19.97
C ALA A 113 -2.93 -0.16 -20.68
N LEU A 114 -4.02 0.12 -19.97
CA LEU A 114 -5.17 0.84 -20.50
C LEU A 114 -4.81 2.28 -20.92
N MET A 115 -4.01 3.00 -20.11
CA MET A 115 -3.52 4.34 -20.50
C MET A 115 -2.66 4.28 -21.77
N ALA A 116 -1.87 3.22 -21.94
CA ALA A 116 -1.07 3.04 -23.13
C ALA A 116 -1.92 2.71 -24.37
N GLU A 117 -2.96 1.86 -24.22
CA GLU A 117 -3.94 1.53 -25.27
C GLU A 117 -4.72 2.78 -25.71
N ASP A 118 -5.14 3.60 -24.78
CA ASP A 118 -5.85 4.86 -25.01
C ASP A 118 -4.92 5.97 -25.57
N ALA A 119 -3.61 5.72 -25.71
CA ALA A 119 -2.59 6.73 -26.04
C ALA A 119 -2.64 7.96 -25.11
N ASP A 120 -2.97 7.74 -23.86
CA ASP A 120 -3.15 8.79 -22.84
C ASP A 120 -1.81 9.55 -22.64
N PRO A 121 -1.79 10.89 -22.85
CA PRO A 121 -0.58 11.68 -22.68
C PRO A 121 -0.06 11.72 -21.23
N ALA A 122 -0.93 11.48 -20.25
CA ALA A 122 -0.58 11.41 -18.84
C ALA A 122 0.00 10.05 -18.40
N ARG A 123 0.16 9.09 -19.33
CA ARG A 123 0.78 7.80 -18.98
C ARG A 123 2.14 8.00 -18.32
N PRO A 124 2.50 7.19 -17.31
CA PRO A 124 3.74 7.41 -16.57
C PRO A 124 4.98 7.21 -17.43
N ALA A 125 6.05 7.94 -17.10
CA ALA A 125 7.35 7.83 -17.74
C ALA A 125 8.02 6.47 -17.46
N SER A 126 7.76 5.89 -16.29
CA SER A 126 8.23 4.54 -15.94
C SER A 126 7.30 3.88 -14.91
N MET A 127 7.38 2.56 -14.85
CA MET A 127 6.75 1.75 -13.80
C MET A 127 7.77 0.79 -13.19
N THR A 128 7.74 0.67 -11.86
CA THR A 128 8.58 -0.23 -11.10
C THR A 128 7.71 -1.12 -10.22
N PHE A 129 7.94 -2.42 -10.25
CA PHE A 129 7.23 -3.38 -9.42
C PHE A 129 8.18 -3.96 -8.37
N MET A 130 7.88 -3.74 -7.09
CA MET A 130 8.66 -4.22 -5.97
C MET A 130 7.94 -5.39 -5.29
N GLY A 131 8.41 -6.62 -5.52
CA GLY A 131 7.80 -7.81 -4.93
C GLY A 131 6.34 -8.05 -5.34
N SER A 132 5.93 -7.59 -6.52
CA SER A 132 4.54 -7.66 -6.99
C SER A 132 4.23 -8.98 -7.67
N PRO A 133 3.09 -9.63 -7.38
CA PRO A 133 2.69 -10.92 -7.96
C PRO A 133 2.05 -10.73 -9.36
N ILE A 134 2.86 -10.38 -10.35
CA ILE A 134 2.38 -10.13 -11.73
C ILE A 134 1.90 -11.41 -12.40
N ASP A 135 2.63 -12.51 -12.23
CA ASP A 135 2.22 -13.83 -12.67
C ASP A 135 2.26 -14.81 -11.47
N ALA A 136 1.11 -15.04 -10.84
CA ALA A 136 0.99 -15.90 -9.67
C ALA A 136 1.39 -17.37 -9.91
N ARG A 137 1.50 -17.81 -11.17
CA ARG A 137 2.00 -19.14 -11.55
C ARG A 137 3.52 -19.25 -11.38
N LYS A 138 4.20 -18.11 -11.34
CA LYS A 138 5.66 -18.03 -11.12
C LYS A 138 5.92 -17.76 -9.64
N SER A 139 6.67 -18.66 -9.00
CA SER A 139 7.00 -18.57 -7.56
C SER A 139 5.76 -18.38 -6.66
N PRO A 140 4.76 -19.29 -6.69
CA PRO A 140 3.50 -19.12 -5.97
C PRO A 140 3.75 -19.05 -4.45
N THR A 141 3.13 -18.08 -3.81
CA THR A 141 3.12 -17.92 -2.35
C THR A 141 2.09 -18.84 -1.68
N VAL A 142 2.09 -18.92 -0.34
CA VAL A 142 1.07 -19.68 0.41
C VAL A 142 -0.36 -19.23 0.07
N PRO A 143 -0.69 -17.92 -0.01
CA PRO A 143 -2.01 -17.48 -0.46
C PRO A 143 -2.37 -17.90 -1.89
N ASN A 144 -1.40 -17.92 -2.81
CA ASN A 144 -1.66 -18.38 -4.19
C ASN A 144 -2.03 -19.86 -4.23
N LYS A 145 -1.29 -20.72 -3.50
CA LYS A 145 -1.61 -22.15 -3.39
C LYS A 145 -2.98 -22.37 -2.78
N LEU A 146 -3.31 -21.64 -1.70
CA LEU A 146 -4.63 -21.73 -1.08
C LEU A 146 -5.75 -21.34 -2.07
N ALA A 147 -5.52 -20.33 -2.93
CA ALA A 147 -6.48 -19.92 -3.95
C ALA A 147 -6.69 -20.98 -5.05
N GLU A 148 -5.68 -21.81 -5.33
CA GLU A 148 -5.82 -22.95 -6.25
C GLU A 148 -6.53 -24.16 -5.59
N GLU A 149 -6.34 -24.35 -4.28
CA GLU A 149 -6.87 -25.48 -3.52
C GLU A 149 -8.32 -25.31 -3.06
N ARG A 150 -8.81 -24.09 -2.97
CA ARG A 150 -10.13 -23.76 -2.41
C ARG A 150 -11.00 -23.05 -3.43
N PRO A 151 -12.31 -23.39 -3.50
CA PRO A 151 -13.26 -22.69 -4.36
C PRO A 151 -13.57 -21.28 -3.80
N PHE A 152 -14.05 -20.39 -4.66
CA PHE A 152 -14.42 -19.02 -4.30
C PHE A 152 -15.39 -18.94 -3.12
N GLU A 153 -16.37 -19.86 -3.05
CA GLU A 153 -17.36 -19.93 -1.97
C GLU A 153 -16.70 -20.10 -0.61
N TRP A 154 -15.61 -20.88 -0.55
CA TRP A 154 -14.87 -21.05 0.69
C TRP A 154 -14.29 -19.71 1.19
N PHE A 155 -13.71 -18.90 0.30
CA PHE A 155 -13.18 -17.58 0.66
C PHE A 155 -14.29 -16.65 1.11
N ARG A 156 -15.39 -16.60 0.35
CA ARG A 156 -16.56 -15.79 0.67
C ARG A 156 -17.13 -16.11 2.06
N ASP A 157 -17.19 -17.37 2.42
CA ASP A 157 -17.89 -17.83 3.62
C ASP A 157 -16.99 -17.86 4.86
N ASN A 158 -15.66 -17.89 4.69
CA ASN A 158 -14.69 -17.97 5.79
C ASN A 158 -13.84 -16.71 6.01
N LEU A 159 -13.63 -15.88 4.98
CA LEU A 159 -12.73 -14.73 5.07
C LEU A 159 -13.44 -13.38 4.89
N ILE A 160 -14.64 -13.35 4.35
CA ILE A 160 -15.37 -12.11 4.11
C ILE A 160 -16.41 -11.90 5.19
N TYR A 161 -16.31 -10.79 5.89
CA TYR A 161 -17.20 -10.40 6.97
C TYR A 161 -17.96 -9.11 6.64
N THR A 162 -19.02 -8.86 7.37
CA THR A 162 -19.79 -7.62 7.24
C THR A 162 -19.33 -6.63 8.30
N VAL A 163 -19.10 -5.39 7.90
CA VAL A 163 -18.75 -4.30 8.81
C VAL A 163 -19.88 -4.11 9.85
N PRO A 164 -19.56 -4.10 11.16
CA PRO A 164 -20.55 -3.96 12.23
C PRO A 164 -21.31 -2.63 12.19
N ALA A 165 -22.51 -2.62 12.77
CA ALA A 165 -23.44 -1.48 12.74
C ALA A 165 -22.92 -0.19 13.41
N MET A 166 -21.88 -0.27 14.22
CA MET A 166 -21.28 0.89 14.90
C MET A 166 -20.40 1.75 14.01
N TYR A 167 -20.05 1.28 12.80
CA TYR A 167 -19.17 2.00 11.86
C TYR A 167 -19.97 2.59 10.70
N PRO A 168 -19.50 3.72 10.12
CA PRO A 168 -20.14 4.33 8.95
C PRO A 168 -20.30 3.39 7.75
N GLY A 169 -19.33 2.49 7.54
CA GLY A 169 -19.34 1.49 6.47
C GLY A 169 -20.14 0.22 6.78
N THR A 170 -21.03 0.28 7.78
CA THR A 170 -21.89 -0.87 8.11
C THR A 170 -22.53 -1.50 6.87
N MET A 171 -22.66 -2.82 6.88
CA MET A 171 -23.13 -3.68 5.77
C MET A 171 -22.15 -3.86 4.60
N ARG A 172 -20.99 -3.16 4.57
CA ARG A 172 -19.95 -3.51 3.60
C ARG A 172 -19.38 -4.88 3.88
N ARG A 173 -19.09 -5.60 2.82
CA ARG A 173 -18.37 -6.86 2.89
C ARG A 173 -16.88 -6.59 2.78
N VAL A 174 -16.12 -7.04 3.75
CA VAL A 174 -14.69 -6.75 3.87
C VAL A 174 -13.88 -8.00 4.18
N TYR A 175 -12.62 -8.00 3.81
CA TYR A 175 -11.62 -8.94 4.30
C TYR A 175 -10.91 -8.28 5.50
N PRO A 176 -11.20 -8.68 6.74
CA PRO A 176 -10.72 -7.97 7.94
C PRO A 176 -9.20 -7.99 8.09
N GLY A 177 -8.65 -6.88 8.61
CA GLY A 177 -7.21 -6.70 8.77
C GLY A 177 -6.53 -7.76 9.63
N PHE A 178 -7.19 -8.28 10.66
CA PHE A 178 -6.63 -9.36 11.50
C PHE A 178 -6.45 -10.68 10.73
N LEU A 179 -7.34 -10.99 9.78
CA LEU A 179 -7.18 -12.16 8.89
C LEU A 179 -6.10 -11.91 7.85
N GLN A 180 -6.02 -10.69 7.34
CA GLN A 180 -4.95 -10.29 6.41
C GLN A 180 -3.59 -10.42 7.09
N LEU A 181 -3.45 -9.94 8.34
CA LEU A 181 -2.23 -10.08 9.13
C LEU A 181 -1.87 -11.55 9.36
N THR A 182 -2.86 -12.39 9.65
CA THR A 182 -2.65 -13.84 9.80
C THR A 182 -2.10 -14.46 8.51
N GLY A 183 -2.67 -14.09 7.37
CA GLY A 183 -2.16 -14.52 6.06
C GLY A 183 -0.73 -14.05 5.79
N PHE A 184 -0.43 -12.80 6.14
CA PHE A 184 0.91 -12.22 6.02
C PHE A 184 1.95 -12.94 6.91
N ILE A 185 1.61 -13.20 8.17
CA ILE A 185 2.47 -13.95 9.10
C ILE A 185 2.74 -15.36 8.58
N ASN A 186 1.72 -16.04 8.06
CA ASN A 186 1.84 -17.39 7.52
C ASN A 186 2.74 -17.49 6.28
N MET A 187 2.98 -16.41 5.56
CA MET A 187 3.93 -16.41 4.44
C MET A 187 5.39 -16.60 4.90
N ASN A 188 5.71 -16.22 6.14
CA ASN A 188 7.04 -16.36 6.72
C ASN A 188 6.97 -16.54 8.25
N TYR A 189 6.28 -17.60 8.68
CA TYR A 189 5.91 -17.84 10.07
C TYR A 189 7.12 -17.83 11.01
N ASP A 190 8.17 -18.55 10.69
CA ASP A 190 9.36 -18.67 11.55
C ASP A 190 10.01 -17.30 11.81
N ARG A 191 10.12 -16.47 10.78
CA ARG A 191 10.66 -15.10 10.93
C ARG A 191 9.83 -14.25 11.88
N HIS A 192 8.50 -14.39 11.84
CA HIS A 192 7.62 -13.65 12.75
C HIS A 192 7.71 -14.17 14.18
N VAL A 193 7.85 -15.49 14.39
CA VAL A 193 8.11 -16.09 15.70
C VAL A 193 9.43 -15.58 16.26
N ASP A 194 10.51 -15.60 15.48
CA ASP A 194 11.81 -15.07 15.90
C ASP A 194 11.75 -13.58 16.24
N ALA A 195 11.01 -12.79 15.45
CA ALA A 195 10.85 -11.37 15.72
C ALA A 195 10.13 -11.11 17.05
N HIS A 196 9.09 -11.89 17.39
CA HIS A 196 8.39 -11.79 18.67
C HIS A 196 9.25 -12.26 19.84
N TRP A 197 10.06 -13.31 19.64
CA TRP A 197 11.00 -13.81 20.65
C TRP A 197 12.09 -12.77 20.95
N ASN A 198 12.61 -12.14 19.90
CA ASN A 198 13.58 -11.05 20.04
C ASN A 198 12.95 -9.81 20.71
N PHE A 199 11.71 -9.49 20.39
CA PHE A 199 10.96 -8.42 21.05
C PHE A 199 10.80 -8.68 22.56
N PHE A 200 10.41 -9.90 22.93
CA PHE A 200 10.29 -10.30 24.34
C PHE A 200 11.63 -10.16 25.09
N ASN A 201 12.72 -10.66 24.52
CA ASN A 201 14.06 -10.54 25.11
C ASN A 201 14.48 -9.08 25.30
N ARG A 202 14.26 -8.22 24.31
CA ARG A 202 14.57 -6.78 24.39
C ARG A 202 13.74 -6.05 25.44
N MET A 203 12.51 -6.45 25.66
CA MET A 203 11.71 -5.93 26.78
C MET A 203 12.35 -6.26 28.15
N ILE A 204 12.87 -7.48 28.28
CA ILE A 204 13.57 -7.91 29.50
C ILE A 204 14.87 -7.10 29.69
N ASP A 205 15.60 -6.84 28.60
CA ASP A 205 16.86 -6.11 28.60
C ASP A 205 16.68 -4.58 28.73
N GLY A 206 15.44 -4.08 28.66
CA GLY A 206 15.12 -2.66 28.80
C GLY A 206 15.42 -1.81 27.55
N ASP A 207 15.54 -2.44 26.35
CA ASP A 207 15.69 -1.73 25.06
C ASP A 207 14.33 -1.17 24.59
N GLY A 208 13.99 0.03 25.07
CA GLY A 208 12.71 0.68 24.78
C GLY A 208 12.53 1.03 23.29
N ASP A 209 13.55 1.58 22.64
CA ASP A 209 13.46 2.06 21.25
C ASP A 209 13.12 0.98 20.23
N SER A 210 13.74 -0.19 20.34
CA SER A 210 13.46 -1.34 19.45
C SER A 210 12.11 -1.98 19.76
N THR A 211 11.71 -1.94 21.03
CA THR A 211 10.42 -2.44 21.52
C THR A 211 9.27 -1.60 20.98
N ASP A 212 9.38 -0.29 21.01
CA ASP A 212 8.36 0.64 20.54
C ASP A 212 8.17 0.55 19.03
N LYS A 213 9.22 0.40 18.24
CA LYS A 213 9.15 0.18 16.78
C LYS A 213 8.41 -1.11 16.43
N HIS A 214 8.69 -2.20 17.16
CA HIS A 214 8.03 -3.48 16.93
C HIS A 214 6.52 -3.40 17.26
N ARG A 215 6.17 -2.78 18.39
CA ARG A 215 4.77 -2.57 18.79
C ARG A 215 4.02 -1.71 17.77
N ALA A 216 4.61 -0.56 17.39
CA ALA A 216 4.01 0.35 16.41
C ALA A 216 3.70 -0.33 15.08
N PHE A 217 4.59 -1.23 14.60
CA PHE A 217 4.34 -1.99 13.37
C PHE A 217 3.03 -2.80 13.44
N TYR A 218 2.82 -3.58 14.50
CA TYR A 218 1.62 -4.42 14.61
C TYR A 218 0.37 -3.61 14.93
N ASP A 219 0.47 -2.59 15.78
CA ASP A 219 -0.64 -1.71 16.13
C ASP A 219 -1.16 -0.95 14.90
N GLU A 220 -0.24 -0.40 14.09
CA GLU A 220 -0.57 0.29 12.84
C GLU A 220 -1.17 -0.69 11.82
N TYR A 221 -0.60 -1.90 11.67
CA TYR A 221 -1.12 -2.91 10.73
C TYR A 221 -2.55 -3.32 11.08
N LEU A 222 -2.86 -3.49 12.35
CA LEU A 222 -4.18 -3.87 12.83
C LEU A 222 -5.19 -2.69 12.86
N SER A 223 -4.72 -1.47 12.66
CA SER A 223 -5.58 -0.28 12.66
C SER A 223 -6.50 -0.19 11.44
N VAL A 224 -6.21 -0.92 10.36
CA VAL A 224 -7.01 -0.95 9.13
C VAL A 224 -7.65 -2.32 8.92
N MET A 225 -8.85 -2.32 8.33
CA MET A 225 -9.64 -3.51 8.00
C MET A 225 -9.76 -3.70 6.50
#